data_e91e0075826f1315dbd8739879362b0b
#
_entry.id   e91e0075826f1315dbd8739879362b0b
#
_cell.length_a   1.000
_cell.length_b   1.000
_cell.length_c   1.000
_cell.angle_alpha   90.00
_cell.angle_beta   90.00
_cell.angle_gamma   90.00
#
_symmetry.space_group_name_H-M   'P 1'
#
loop_
_entity.id
_entity.type
_entity.pdbx_description
1 polymer ?
#
loop_
_entity_poly.entity_id
_entity_poly.type
_entity_poly.pdbx_seq_one_letter_code
_entity_poly.pdbx_strand_id
1 'polypeptide(L)' 'MHFVIFAAPVFTDNAHRFIEATVSQPGVRVAVISQEPQEHLAARLRERIVGHWKVEDIFDPVQLAQALSARWGG' A
#
# COMPACT_ATOMS: atom_id res chain seq x y z
N MET A 1 3.53 11.66 -13.83
CA MET A 1 2.80 10.74 -12.93
C MET A 1 3.78 10.12 -11.95
N HIS A 2 3.41 10.09 -10.69
CA HIS A 2 4.24 9.50 -9.65
C HIS A 2 3.59 8.21 -9.13
N PHE A 3 4.40 7.22 -8.87
CA PHE A 3 3.96 5.95 -8.29
C PHE A 3 4.55 5.84 -6.88
N VAL A 4 3.67 5.75 -5.88
CA VAL A 4 4.06 5.69 -4.48
C VAL A 4 3.69 4.33 -3.93
N ILE A 5 4.61 3.69 -3.24
CA ILE A 5 4.35 2.43 -2.54
C ILE A 5 4.38 2.72 -1.06
N PHE A 6 3.23 2.53 -0.41
CA PHE A 6 3.09 2.72 1.03
C PHE A 6 3.15 1.36 1.72
N ALA A 7 4.09 1.23 2.64
CA ALA A 7 4.28 -0.02 3.38
C ALA A 7 4.01 0.23 4.87
N ALA A 8 3.08 -0.51 5.44
CA ALA A 8 2.72 -0.39 6.85
C ALA A 8 2.32 -1.75 7.40
N PRO A 9 2.73 -2.09 8.64
CA PRO A 9 2.32 -3.38 9.21
C PRO A 9 0.82 -3.45 9.43
N VAL A 10 0.21 -2.38 9.95
CA VAL A 10 -1.23 -2.33 10.23
C VAL A 10 -1.81 -1.03 9.72
N PHE A 11 -3.13 -1.01 9.49
CA PHE A 11 -3.85 0.18 9.02
C PHE A 11 -4.36 0.98 10.21
N THR A 12 -3.48 1.75 10.81
CA THR A 12 -3.83 2.69 11.88
C THR A 12 -4.60 3.88 11.29
N ASP A 13 -5.15 4.72 12.17
CA ASP A 13 -5.77 5.98 11.74
C ASP A 13 -4.77 6.87 10.99
N ASN A 14 -3.53 6.91 11.46
CA ASN A 14 -2.48 7.68 10.79
C ASN A 14 -2.18 7.11 9.40
N ALA A 15 -2.16 5.80 9.26
CA ALA A 15 -1.95 5.15 7.96
C ALA A 15 -3.09 5.51 7.00
N HIS A 16 -4.34 5.47 7.47
CA HIS A 16 -5.49 5.87 6.67
C HIS A 16 -5.39 7.32 6.20
N ARG A 17 -5.01 8.22 7.12
CA ARG A 17 -4.86 9.64 6.78
C ARG A 17 -3.76 9.86 5.74
N PHE A 18 -2.65 9.17 5.89
CA PHE A 18 -1.54 9.28 4.95
C PHE A 18 -1.95 8.80 3.56
N ILE A 19 -2.59 7.63 3.49
CA ILE A 19 -3.04 7.09 2.21
C ILE A 19 -4.06 8.02 1.56
N GLU A 20 -5.02 8.51 2.35
CA GLU A 20 -6.05 9.42 1.84
C GLU A 20 -5.44 10.71 1.28
N ALA A 21 -4.50 11.31 2.00
CA ALA A 21 -3.83 12.52 1.53
C ALA A 21 -3.04 12.25 0.26
N THR A 22 -2.38 11.10 0.16
CA THR A 22 -1.55 10.77 -0.99
C THR A 22 -2.39 10.47 -2.23
N VAL A 23 -3.46 9.68 -2.11
CA VAL A 23 -4.32 9.36 -3.26
C VAL A 23 -5.09 10.59 -3.77
N SER A 24 -5.20 11.62 -2.94
CA SER A 24 -5.87 12.87 -3.34
C SER A 24 -4.97 13.77 -4.20
N GLN A 25 -3.68 13.46 -4.30
CA GLN A 25 -2.77 14.26 -5.12
C GLN A 25 -2.97 13.92 -6.60
N PRO A 26 -3.12 14.93 -7.47
CA PRO A 26 -3.27 14.65 -8.89
C PRO A 26 -1.99 14.03 -9.48
N GLY A 27 -2.17 13.06 -10.36
CA GLY A 27 -1.05 12.39 -11.02
C GLY A 27 -0.30 11.40 -10.15
N VAL A 28 -0.83 11.04 -8.97
CA VAL A 28 -0.20 10.10 -8.06
C VAL A 28 -0.98 8.79 -8.05
N ARG A 29 -0.26 7.68 -8.19
CA ARG A 29 -0.83 6.34 -8.01
C ARG A 29 -0.20 5.71 -6.78
N VAL A 30 -1.02 5.08 -5.96
CA VAL A 30 -0.59 4.50 -4.68
C VAL A 30 -0.86 3.00 -4.68
N ALA A 31 0.16 2.24 -4.35
CA ALA A 31 0.03 0.83 -4.01
C ALA A 31 0.36 0.65 -2.53
N VAL A 32 -0.22 -0.37 -1.91
CA VAL A 32 -0.09 -0.58 -0.47
C VAL A 32 0.43 -1.99 -0.20
N ILE A 33 1.43 -2.08 0.68
CA ILE A 33 1.92 -3.36 1.21
C ILE A 33 1.68 -3.34 2.71
N SER A 34 1.05 -4.40 3.24
CA SER A 34 0.76 -4.49 4.67
C SER A 34 0.79 -5.92 5.16
N GLN A 35 0.79 -6.08 6.47
CA GLN A 35 0.63 -7.38 7.12
C GLN A 35 -0.83 -7.72 7.36
N GLU A 36 -1.73 -6.75 7.18
CA GLU A 36 -3.16 -6.95 7.30
C GLU A 36 -3.81 -7.16 5.93
N PRO A 37 -4.94 -7.88 5.87
CA PRO A 37 -5.68 -8.00 4.61
C PRO A 37 -6.26 -6.65 4.20
N GLN A 38 -6.48 -6.49 2.89
CA GLN A 38 -6.96 -5.22 2.34
C GLN A 38 -8.35 -4.83 2.87
N GLU A 39 -9.12 -5.80 3.38
CA GLU A 39 -10.43 -5.53 3.96
C GLU A 39 -10.38 -4.62 5.19
N HIS A 40 -9.21 -4.54 5.84
CA HIS A 40 -9.01 -3.64 6.98
C HIS A 40 -8.77 -2.19 6.54
N LEU A 41 -8.50 -1.97 5.26
CA LEU A 41 -8.41 -0.62 4.71
C LEU A 41 -9.82 -0.16 4.34
N ALA A 42 -10.14 1.11 4.62
CA ALA A 42 -11.46 1.66 4.33
C ALA A 42 -11.81 1.48 2.85
N ALA A 43 -13.06 1.09 2.56
CA ALA A 43 -13.49 0.79 1.20
C ALA A 43 -13.25 1.95 0.23
N ARG A 44 -13.46 3.19 0.68
CA ARG A 44 -13.23 4.37 -0.14
C ARG A 44 -11.78 4.50 -0.59
N LEU A 45 -10.83 4.00 0.20
CA LEU A 45 -9.41 4.02 -0.15
C LEU A 45 -9.01 2.82 -1.00
N ARG A 46 -9.64 1.65 -0.75
CA ARG A 46 -9.38 0.47 -1.58
C ARG A 46 -9.69 0.71 -3.05
N GLU A 47 -10.72 1.51 -3.32
CA GLU A 47 -11.11 1.84 -4.69
C GLU A 47 -10.13 2.79 -5.37
N ARG A 48 -9.34 3.52 -4.59
CA ARG A 48 -8.45 4.56 -5.10
C ARG A 48 -6.99 4.12 -5.21
N ILE A 49 -6.60 3.06 -4.54
CA ILE A 49 -5.24 2.51 -4.67
C ILE A 49 -5.18 1.61 -5.90
N VAL A 50 -4.00 1.47 -6.50
CA VAL A 50 -3.83 0.65 -7.69
C VAL A 50 -3.64 -0.82 -7.35
N GLY A 51 -3.32 -1.14 -6.10
CA GLY A 51 -3.20 -2.52 -5.67
C GLY A 51 -2.76 -2.64 -4.23
N HIS A 52 -2.92 -3.84 -3.69
CA HIS A 52 -2.52 -4.18 -2.34
C HIS A 52 -1.82 -5.53 -2.36
N TRP A 53 -0.77 -5.66 -1.57
CA TRP A 53 -0.07 -6.92 -1.38
C TRP A 53 0.11 -7.17 0.11
N LYS A 54 -0.35 -8.34 0.57
CA LYS A 54 -0.19 -8.74 1.97
C LYS A 54 1.12 -9.52 2.11
N VAL A 55 1.92 -9.16 3.09
CA VAL A 55 3.14 -9.88 3.48
C VAL A 55 3.01 -10.33 4.92
N GLU A 56 3.79 -11.34 5.31
CA GLU A 56 3.76 -11.83 6.70
C GLU A 56 4.58 -10.93 7.63
N ASP A 57 5.68 -10.39 7.14
CA ASP A 57 6.54 -9.50 7.91
C ASP A 57 7.03 -8.36 7.02
N ILE A 58 6.47 -7.17 7.26
CA ILE A 58 6.80 -5.98 6.48
C ILE A 58 8.24 -5.51 6.69
N PHE A 59 8.86 -5.93 7.78
CA PHE A 59 10.25 -5.58 8.09
C PHE A 59 11.26 -6.58 7.52
N ASP A 60 10.78 -7.66 6.90
CA ASP A 60 11.63 -8.61 6.22
C ASP A 60 11.94 -8.09 4.81
N PRO A 61 13.20 -7.69 4.54
CA PRO A 61 13.54 -7.12 3.23
C PRO A 61 13.34 -8.12 2.08
N VAL A 62 13.44 -9.41 2.34
CA VAL A 62 13.22 -10.43 1.31
C VAL A 62 11.75 -10.47 0.90
N GLN A 63 10.82 -10.50 1.88
CA GLN A 63 9.39 -10.49 1.58
C GLN A 63 8.98 -9.22 0.86
N LEU A 64 9.50 -8.08 1.30
CA LEU A 64 9.21 -6.80 0.69
C LEU A 64 9.71 -6.75 -0.76
N ALA A 65 10.94 -7.20 -0.99
CA ALA A 65 11.52 -7.25 -2.33
C ALA A 65 10.73 -8.18 -3.24
N GLN A 66 10.29 -9.33 -2.75
CA GLN A 66 9.48 -10.28 -3.53
C GLN A 66 8.13 -9.68 -3.89
N ALA A 67 7.48 -9.00 -2.96
CA ALA A 67 6.20 -8.34 -3.21
C ALA A 67 6.35 -7.25 -4.29
N LEU A 68 7.37 -6.43 -4.19
CA LEU A 68 7.63 -5.38 -5.17
C LEU A 68 7.91 -5.96 -6.55
N SER A 69 8.76 -6.98 -6.61
CA SER A 69 9.15 -7.61 -7.87
C SER A 69 7.98 -8.34 -8.53
N ALA A 70 7.20 -9.08 -7.74
CA ALA A 70 6.10 -9.89 -8.27
C ALA A 70 4.93 -9.03 -8.74
N ARG A 71 4.70 -7.87 -8.14
CA ARG A 71 3.51 -7.05 -8.39
C ARG A 71 3.80 -5.84 -9.26
N TRP A 72 4.89 -5.13 -8.95
CA TRP A 72 5.18 -3.83 -9.58
C TRP A 72 6.59 -3.73 -10.15
N GLY A 73 7.44 -4.71 -9.91
CA GLY A 73 8.78 -4.77 -10.48
C GLY A 73 8.71 -5.10 -11.97
N GLY A 74 9.47 -4.41 -12.72
CA GLY A 74 9.51 -4.58 -14.16
C GLY A 74 10.20 -5.84 -14.64
#